data_edc8c9a60486dc47d4d26ed068327372
#
_entry.id   edc8c9a60486dc47d4d26ed068327372
#
_cell.length_a   1.000
_cell.length_b   1.000
_cell.length_c   1.000
_cell.angle_alpha   90.00
_cell.angle_beta   90.00
_cell.angle_gamma   90.00
#
_symmetry.space_group_name_H-M   'P 1'
#
loop_
_entity.id
_entity.type
_entity.pdbx_description
1 polymer ?
#
loop_
_entity_poly.entity_id
_entity_poly.type
_entity_poly.pdbx_seq_one_letter_code
_entity_poly.pdbx_strand_id
1 'polypeptide(L)'
;MKQNNIYLVGFMGSGKTSILKKIKQIVNANTIDLDENIEKKYGSINKIFQTKGEKYFRNIELETFQALPDNDTVIALGGGSLEVSHILDEVKNSELSFYLKDTFENLWKRISNSERPLVKKVKKRYQNFINCAKIYIISQNILSISKIKKRK
;
A
#
# COMPACT_ATOMS: atom_id res chain seq x y z
N MET A 1 2.88 -14.75 12.81
CA MET A 1 3.47 -14.35 11.51
C MET A 1 2.53 -14.82 10.41
N LYS A 2 2.15 -13.92 9.51
CA LYS A 2 1.27 -14.20 8.39
C LYS A 2 2.04 -14.95 7.30
N GLN A 3 1.98 -16.28 7.32
CA GLN A 3 2.73 -17.13 6.41
C GLN A 3 2.11 -17.09 5.01
N ASN A 4 2.96 -16.99 3.96
CA ASN A 4 2.60 -17.05 2.54
C ASN A 4 1.72 -15.89 2.02
N ASN A 5 1.52 -14.82 2.77
CA ASN A 5 0.88 -13.63 2.23
C ASN A 5 1.85 -12.89 1.30
N ILE A 6 1.30 -12.37 0.20
CA ILE A 6 2.04 -11.56 -0.77
C ILE A 6 1.63 -10.11 -0.59
N TYR A 7 2.59 -9.22 -0.37
CA TYR A 7 2.31 -7.82 -0.19
C TYR A 7 2.62 -7.00 -1.45
N LEU A 8 1.64 -6.20 -1.88
CA LEU A 8 1.84 -5.17 -2.90
C LEU A 8 2.10 -3.83 -2.20
N VAL A 9 3.32 -3.36 -2.30
CA VAL A 9 3.80 -2.13 -1.67
C VAL A 9 4.02 -1.06 -2.74
N GLY A 10 3.74 0.18 -2.43
CA GLY A 10 3.97 1.29 -3.34
C GLY A 10 3.27 2.56 -2.87
N PHE A 11 3.76 3.70 -3.28
CA PHE A 11 3.17 4.97 -2.93
C PHE A 11 1.75 5.13 -3.50
N MET A 12 0.97 6.09 -2.99
CA MET A 12 -0.34 6.40 -3.57
C MET A 12 -0.20 6.70 -5.07
N GLY A 13 -1.14 6.21 -5.88
CA GLY A 13 -1.09 6.36 -7.33
C GLY A 13 -0.14 5.39 -8.07
N SER A 14 0.56 4.48 -7.39
CA SER A 14 1.46 3.51 -8.03
C SER A 14 0.74 2.38 -8.78
N GLY A 15 -0.58 2.22 -8.59
CA GLY A 15 -1.39 1.24 -9.32
C GLY A 15 -1.62 -0.09 -8.59
N LYS A 16 -1.40 -0.17 -7.28
CA LYS A 16 -1.62 -1.38 -6.47
C LYS A 16 -3.01 -1.97 -6.65
N THR A 17 -4.04 -1.18 -6.46
CA THR A 17 -5.44 -1.61 -6.62
C THR A 17 -5.73 -2.13 -8.04
N SER A 18 -5.16 -1.50 -9.07
CA SER A 18 -5.33 -1.94 -10.46
C SER A 18 -4.66 -3.29 -10.72
N ILE A 19 -3.48 -3.51 -10.15
CA ILE A 19 -2.77 -4.79 -10.23
C ILE A 19 -3.53 -5.85 -9.47
N LEU A 20 -3.99 -5.56 -8.25
CA LEU A 20 -4.77 -6.48 -7.43
C LEU A 20 -6.03 -6.98 -8.17
N LYS A 21 -6.76 -6.07 -8.82
CA LYS A 21 -7.93 -6.42 -9.64
C LYS A 21 -7.57 -7.35 -10.81
N LYS A 22 -6.42 -7.14 -11.45
CA LYS A 22 -5.94 -8.04 -12.52
C LYS A 22 -5.53 -9.40 -11.98
N ILE A 23 -4.84 -9.45 -10.86
CA ILE A 23 -4.48 -10.72 -10.21
C ILE A 23 -5.74 -11.53 -9.92
N LYS A 24 -6.76 -10.91 -9.34
CA LYS A 24 -8.05 -11.55 -9.04
C LYS A 24 -8.73 -12.13 -10.28
N GLN A 25 -8.54 -11.54 -11.46
CA GLN A 25 -9.10 -12.03 -12.72
C GLN A 25 -8.33 -13.21 -13.34
N ILE A 26 -7.02 -13.27 -13.11
CA ILE A 26 -6.12 -14.22 -13.77
C ILE A 26 -5.85 -15.44 -12.88
N VAL A 27 -5.74 -15.22 -11.59
CA VAL A 27 -5.39 -16.24 -10.60
C VAL A 27 -6.53 -16.38 -9.60
N ASN A 28 -6.93 -17.62 -9.29
CA ASN A 28 -7.91 -17.87 -8.24
C ASN A 28 -7.27 -17.71 -6.85
N ALA A 29 -6.88 -16.50 -6.52
CA ALA A 29 -6.25 -16.14 -5.26
C ALA A 29 -7.14 -15.20 -4.44
N ASN A 30 -7.07 -15.33 -3.12
CA ASN A 30 -7.65 -14.33 -2.23
C ASN A 30 -6.92 -13.00 -2.42
N THR A 31 -7.67 -11.92 -2.59
CA THR A 31 -7.11 -10.59 -2.80
C THR A 31 -7.78 -9.59 -1.88
N ILE A 32 -6.99 -8.77 -1.20
CA ILE A 32 -7.47 -7.76 -0.26
C ILE A 32 -6.78 -6.43 -0.54
N ASP A 33 -7.57 -5.37 -0.68
CA ASP A 33 -7.09 -3.98 -0.62
C ASP A 33 -7.34 -3.45 0.79
N LEU A 34 -6.28 -3.08 1.50
CA LEU A 34 -6.36 -2.65 2.90
C LEU A 34 -7.18 -1.36 3.04
N ASP A 35 -7.00 -0.40 2.12
CA ASP A 35 -7.76 0.85 2.12
C ASP A 35 -9.26 0.58 1.90
N GLU A 36 -9.62 -0.30 0.95
CA GLU A 36 -11.02 -0.71 0.73
C GLU A 36 -11.63 -1.40 1.96
N ASN A 37 -10.86 -2.24 2.66
CA ASN A 37 -11.33 -2.91 3.88
C ASN A 37 -11.58 -1.90 5.02
N ILE A 38 -10.69 -0.91 5.17
CA ILE A 38 -10.88 0.17 6.15
C ILE A 38 -12.14 0.95 5.82
N GLU A 39 -12.33 1.34 4.56
CA GLU A 39 -13.51 2.11 4.14
C GLU A 39 -14.83 1.35 4.34
N LYS A 40 -14.83 0.03 4.11
CA LYS A 40 -16.01 -0.82 4.38
C LYS A 40 -16.38 -0.87 5.86
N LYS A 41 -15.39 -0.88 6.75
CA LYS A 41 -15.60 -1.02 8.20
C LYS A 41 -15.84 0.31 8.90
N TYR A 42 -15.10 1.36 8.52
CA TYR A 42 -15.04 2.63 9.25
C TYR A 42 -15.56 3.84 8.46
N GLY A 43 -15.90 3.66 7.19
CA GLY A 43 -16.31 4.74 6.29
C GLY A 43 -15.12 5.43 5.59
N SER A 44 -15.42 6.50 4.86
CA SER A 44 -14.44 7.18 4.01
C SER A 44 -13.17 7.57 4.76
N ILE A 45 -12.02 7.17 4.24
CA ILE A 45 -10.68 7.54 4.74
C ILE A 45 -10.52 9.05 4.80
N ASN A 46 -11.03 9.79 3.78
CA ASN A 46 -11.01 11.25 3.77
C ASN A 46 -11.71 11.84 4.98
N LYS A 47 -12.90 11.33 5.30
CA LYS A 47 -13.68 11.79 6.45
C LYS A 47 -12.99 11.47 7.77
N ILE A 48 -12.38 10.29 7.88
CA ILE A 48 -11.61 9.88 9.07
C ILE A 48 -10.45 10.85 9.32
N PHE A 49 -9.67 11.17 8.28
CA PHE A 49 -8.58 12.13 8.40
C PHE A 49 -9.05 13.53 8.82
N GLN A 50 -10.18 13.99 8.25
CA GLN A 50 -10.73 15.32 8.57
C GLN A 50 -11.27 15.42 9.99
N THR A 51 -11.93 14.35 10.48
CA THR A 51 -12.67 14.41 11.76
C THR A 51 -11.87 13.85 12.94
N LYS A 52 -11.02 12.86 12.72
CA LYS A 52 -10.29 12.13 13.78
C LYS A 52 -8.76 12.21 13.65
N GLY A 53 -8.27 12.66 12.50
CA GLY A 53 -6.86 12.89 12.26
C GLY A 53 -6.06 11.62 11.90
N GLU A 54 -4.80 11.84 11.60
CA GLU A 54 -3.90 10.80 11.08
C GLU A 54 -3.61 9.71 12.13
N LYS A 55 -3.37 10.08 13.39
CA LYS A 55 -3.06 9.11 14.45
C LYS A 55 -4.17 8.08 14.62
N TYR A 56 -5.42 8.53 14.60
CA TYR A 56 -6.56 7.61 14.66
C TYR A 56 -6.60 6.71 13.44
N PHE A 57 -6.38 7.27 12.23
CA PHE A 57 -6.33 6.46 11.02
C PHE A 57 -5.26 5.36 11.09
N ARG A 58 -4.05 5.67 11.56
CA ARG A 58 -2.97 4.67 11.70
C ARG A 58 -3.31 3.56 12.70
N ASN A 59 -4.05 3.87 13.75
CA ASN A 59 -4.52 2.85 14.69
C ASN A 59 -5.51 1.89 14.04
N ILE A 60 -6.52 2.39 13.31
CA ILE A 60 -7.49 1.52 12.63
C ILE A 60 -6.88 0.80 11.43
N GLU A 61 -5.89 1.38 10.77
CA GLU A 61 -5.10 0.74 9.71
C GLU A 61 -4.37 -0.49 10.28
N LEU A 62 -3.68 -0.32 11.41
CA LEU A 62 -3.00 -1.42 12.09
C LEU A 62 -3.99 -2.50 12.56
N GLU A 63 -5.08 -2.11 13.21
CA GLU A 63 -6.12 -3.03 13.66
C GLU A 63 -6.70 -3.85 12.49
N THR A 64 -7.01 -3.16 11.39
CA THR A 64 -7.54 -3.83 10.19
C THR A 64 -6.51 -4.76 9.57
N PHE A 65 -5.25 -4.35 9.51
CA PHE A 65 -4.15 -5.17 9.01
C PHE A 65 -3.95 -6.44 9.86
N GLN A 66 -3.99 -6.32 11.18
CA GLN A 66 -3.84 -7.46 12.10
C GLN A 66 -4.99 -8.47 11.96
N ALA A 67 -6.19 -8.00 11.62
CA ALA A 67 -7.37 -8.85 11.40
C ALA A 67 -7.42 -9.53 10.02
N LEU A 68 -6.44 -9.27 9.13
CA LEU A 68 -6.38 -9.93 7.83
C LEU A 68 -6.03 -11.43 7.95
N PRO A 69 -6.41 -12.26 6.96
CA PRO A 69 -6.04 -13.68 6.92
C PRO A 69 -4.52 -13.88 7.08
N ASP A 70 -4.14 -14.99 7.69
CA ASP A 70 -2.74 -15.27 8.00
C ASP A 70 -1.97 -15.89 6.83
N ASN A 71 -2.65 -16.34 5.77
CA ASN A 71 -2.03 -17.06 4.66
C ASN A 71 -2.72 -16.86 3.31
N ASP A 72 -2.00 -17.20 2.25
CA ASP A 72 -2.48 -17.39 0.87
C ASP A 72 -3.30 -16.21 0.31
N THR A 73 -2.96 -15.00 0.73
CA THR A 73 -3.68 -13.79 0.32
C THR A 73 -2.72 -12.78 -0.31
N VAL A 74 -3.14 -12.18 -1.42
CA VAL A 74 -2.44 -11.02 -2.01
C VAL A 74 -3.04 -9.75 -1.43
N ILE A 75 -2.23 -8.98 -0.72
CA ILE A 75 -2.65 -7.81 0.05
C ILE A 75 -2.03 -6.55 -0.56
N ALA A 76 -2.86 -5.65 -1.06
CA ALA A 76 -2.43 -4.30 -1.42
C ALA A 76 -2.47 -3.40 -0.18
N LEU A 77 -1.32 -2.85 0.20
CA LEU A 77 -1.19 -1.94 1.33
C LEU A 77 -1.53 -0.50 0.96
N GLY A 78 -1.96 0.30 1.92
CA GLY A 78 -2.12 1.73 1.77
C GLY A 78 -0.81 2.44 1.40
N GLY A 79 -0.90 3.61 0.78
CA GLY A 79 0.28 4.35 0.29
C GLY A 79 1.22 4.84 1.40
N GLY A 80 0.81 4.82 2.65
CA GLY A 80 1.59 5.19 3.82
C GLY A 80 1.68 4.10 4.88
N SER A 81 1.20 2.89 4.62
CA SER A 81 1.16 1.80 5.61
C SER A 81 2.54 1.42 6.15
N LEU A 82 3.61 1.59 5.35
CA LEU A 82 4.98 1.33 5.81
C LEU A 82 5.50 2.34 6.85
N GLU A 83 4.78 3.43 7.09
CA GLU A 83 5.08 4.35 8.20
C GLU A 83 4.67 3.75 9.57
N VAL A 84 3.85 2.69 9.57
CA VAL A 84 3.48 1.93 10.77
C VAL A 84 4.51 0.81 10.96
N SER A 85 5.33 0.92 12.01
CA SER A 85 6.46 0.01 12.27
C SER A 85 6.07 -1.46 12.24
N HIS A 86 4.96 -1.82 12.88
CA HIS A 86 4.49 -3.21 12.93
C HIS A 86 4.14 -3.75 11.54
N ILE A 87 3.50 -2.95 10.67
CA ILE A 87 3.21 -3.34 9.29
C ILE A 87 4.51 -3.48 8.49
N LEU A 88 5.45 -2.54 8.67
CA LEU A 88 6.75 -2.59 8.02
C LEU A 88 7.53 -3.86 8.40
N ASP A 89 7.53 -4.22 9.67
CA ASP A 89 8.24 -5.41 10.16
C ASP A 89 7.61 -6.70 9.63
N GLU A 90 6.29 -6.78 9.58
CA GLU A 90 5.58 -7.92 9.00
C GLU A 90 5.88 -8.08 7.51
N VAL A 91 5.88 -6.99 6.76
CA VAL A 91 6.21 -6.97 5.32
C VAL A 91 7.67 -7.34 5.07
N LYS A 92 8.61 -6.90 5.92
CA LYS A 92 10.03 -7.29 5.85
C LYS A 92 10.26 -8.78 6.09
N ASN A 93 9.45 -9.37 6.95
CA ASN A 93 9.57 -10.78 7.32
C ASN A 93 8.74 -11.70 6.40
N SER A 94 7.99 -11.14 5.44
CA SER A 94 7.24 -11.93 4.47
C SER A 94 8.15 -12.60 3.45
N GLU A 95 7.76 -13.78 2.96
CA GLU A 95 8.52 -14.50 1.93
C GLU A 95 8.51 -13.76 0.59
N LEU A 96 7.41 -13.06 0.28
CA LEU A 96 7.25 -12.40 -1.02
C LEU A 96 6.51 -11.07 -0.89
N SER A 97 7.13 -10.04 -1.45
CA SER A 97 6.50 -8.73 -1.59
C SER A 97 6.99 -8.00 -2.84
N PHE A 98 6.10 -7.24 -3.44
CA PHE A 98 6.34 -6.50 -4.67
C PHE A 98 6.27 -5.01 -4.42
N TYR A 99 7.35 -4.32 -4.72
CA TYR A 99 7.40 -2.87 -4.68
C TYR A 99 7.07 -2.26 -6.04
N LEU A 100 5.97 -1.55 -6.14
CA LEU A 100 5.56 -0.82 -7.33
C LEU A 100 6.23 0.56 -7.35
N LYS A 101 7.41 0.60 -7.97
CA LYS A 101 8.21 1.81 -8.11
C LYS A 101 7.68 2.69 -9.25
N ASP A 102 7.54 3.99 -8.98
CA ASP A 102 7.30 5.01 -10.01
C ASP A 102 7.97 6.33 -9.60
N THR A 103 8.14 7.25 -10.55
CA THR A 103 8.69 8.57 -10.26
C THR A 103 7.65 9.45 -9.59
N PHE A 104 8.12 10.43 -8.79
CA PHE A 104 7.21 11.38 -8.16
C PHE A 104 6.32 12.11 -9.18
N GLU A 105 6.88 12.51 -10.32
CA GLU A 105 6.18 13.23 -11.39
C GLU A 105 5.01 12.39 -11.94
N ASN A 106 5.24 11.10 -12.18
CA ASN A 106 4.20 10.20 -12.66
C ASN A 106 3.11 9.96 -11.62
N LEU A 107 3.50 9.79 -10.37
CA LEU A 107 2.56 9.62 -9.26
C LEU A 107 1.74 10.88 -9.04
N TRP A 108 2.40 12.05 -9.05
CA TRP A 108 1.76 13.35 -8.90
C TRP A 108 0.70 13.62 -9.97
N LYS A 109 1.02 13.34 -11.25
CA LYS A 109 0.04 13.47 -12.35
C LYS A 109 -1.25 12.68 -12.15
N ARG A 110 -1.17 11.54 -11.43
CA ARG A 110 -2.35 10.69 -11.17
C ARG A 110 -3.15 11.10 -9.94
N ILE A 111 -2.50 11.71 -8.96
CA ILE A 111 -3.14 12.02 -7.68
C ILE A 111 -3.46 13.49 -7.47
N SER A 112 -2.84 14.41 -8.22
CA SER A 112 -3.00 15.86 -8.04
C SER A 112 -4.45 16.34 -8.16
N ASN A 113 -5.26 15.66 -8.98
CA ASN A 113 -6.69 15.96 -9.16
C ASN A 113 -7.59 15.10 -8.27
N SER A 114 -7.03 14.30 -7.36
CA SER A 114 -7.81 13.46 -6.46
C SER A 114 -8.17 14.21 -5.16
N GLU A 115 -9.35 13.92 -4.62
CA GLU A 115 -9.81 14.48 -3.32
C GLU A 115 -9.11 13.85 -2.10
N ARG A 116 -7.99 13.17 -2.28
CA ARG A 116 -7.28 12.50 -1.19
C ARG A 116 -6.73 13.52 -0.21
N PRO A 117 -6.97 13.37 1.12
CA PRO A 117 -6.64 14.38 2.14
C PRO A 117 -5.15 14.67 2.25
N LEU A 118 -4.33 13.76 1.74
CA LEU A 118 -2.88 13.80 1.88
C LEU A 118 -2.15 14.54 0.76
N VAL A 119 -2.87 15.01 -0.26
CA VAL A 119 -2.27 15.71 -1.43
C VAL A 119 -1.49 16.96 -1.01
N LYS A 120 -1.95 17.70 0.01
CA LYS A 120 -1.27 18.91 0.51
C LYS A 120 0.13 18.66 1.10
N LYS A 121 0.44 17.42 1.50
CA LYS A 121 1.74 17.03 2.08
C LYS A 121 2.45 15.95 1.27
N VAL A 122 2.03 15.73 0.05
CA VAL A 122 2.43 14.60 -0.79
C VAL A 122 3.94 14.52 -1.00
N LYS A 123 4.64 15.63 -1.25
CA LYS A 123 6.09 15.59 -1.49
C LYS A 123 6.86 15.09 -0.27
N LYS A 124 6.49 15.57 0.93
CA LYS A 124 7.09 15.10 2.20
C LYS A 124 6.79 13.63 2.44
N ARG A 125 5.54 13.20 2.19
CA ARG A 125 5.12 11.80 2.34
C ARG A 125 5.80 10.88 1.35
N TYR A 126 5.98 11.32 0.11
CA TYR A 126 6.75 10.56 -0.88
C TYR A 126 8.19 10.35 -0.40
N GLN A 127 8.83 11.38 0.16
CA GLN A 127 10.18 11.27 0.70
C GLN A 127 10.24 10.30 1.88
N ASN A 128 9.28 10.38 2.82
CA ASN A 128 9.20 9.45 3.94
C ASN A 128 8.98 8.01 3.43
N PHE A 129 8.06 7.82 2.51
CA PHE A 129 7.80 6.51 1.91
C PHE A 129 9.06 5.93 1.23
N ILE A 130 9.78 6.75 0.43
CA ILE A 130 11.01 6.31 -0.23
C ILE A 130 12.08 5.91 0.80
N ASN A 131 12.19 6.63 1.92
CA ASN A 131 13.13 6.27 2.98
C ASN A 131 12.75 4.93 3.63
N CYS A 132 11.49 4.70 3.96
CA CYS A 132 11.01 3.41 4.47
C CYS A 132 11.21 2.30 3.44
N ALA A 133 10.86 2.55 2.18
CA ALA A 133 11.01 1.61 1.10
C ALA A 133 12.47 1.27 0.78
N LYS A 134 13.41 2.22 0.91
CA LYS A 134 14.85 1.94 0.79
C LYS A 134 15.33 0.98 1.86
N ILE A 135 14.94 1.19 3.11
CA ILE A 135 15.28 0.27 4.21
C ILE A 135 14.76 -1.13 3.92
N TYR A 136 13.53 -1.21 3.41
CA TYR A 136 12.90 -2.44 3.02
C TYR A 136 13.59 -3.13 1.84
N ILE A 137 13.92 -2.40 0.75
CA ILE A 137 14.59 -2.91 -0.45
C ILE A 137 16.00 -3.42 -0.14
N ILE A 138 16.73 -2.77 0.78
CA ILE A 138 18.08 -3.18 1.19
C ILE A 138 18.05 -4.47 2.01
N SER A 139 16.97 -4.74 2.73
CA SER A 139 16.86 -5.93 3.60
C SER A 139 16.39 -7.20 2.89
N GLN A 140 15.96 -7.12 1.63
CA GLN A 140 15.35 -8.23 0.89
C GLN A 140 15.75 -8.26 -0.58
N ASN A 141 15.88 -9.45 -1.17
CA ASN A 141 15.97 -9.68 -2.62
C ASN A 141 14.62 -9.36 -3.31
N ILE A 142 14.25 -8.08 -3.41
CA ILE A 142 12.94 -7.69 -3.92
C ILE A 142 12.97 -7.47 -5.43
N LEU A 143 12.06 -8.13 -6.11
CA LEU A 143 11.70 -7.84 -7.50
C LEU A 143 11.04 -6.46 -7.60
N SER A 144 11.78 -5.42 -7.97
CA SER A 144 11.19 -4.14 -8.31
C SER A 144 10.52 -4.22 -9.68
N ILE A 145 9.21 -4.11 -9.73
CA ILE A 145 8.48 -3.99 -10.99
C ILE A 145 8.50 -2.51 -11.40
N SER A 146 9.52 -2.10 -12.15
CA SER A 146 9.43 -0.88 -12.94
C SER A 146 8.45 -1.14 -14.10
N LYS A 147 7.50 -0.23 -14.33
CA LYS A 147 6.41 -0.33 -15.31
C LYS A 147 6.76 -1.19 -16.52
N ILE A 148 5.99 -2.26 -16.72
CA ILE A 148 5.85 -2.90 -18.02
C ILE A 148 5.34 -1.81 -18.97
N LYS A 149 6.21 -1.33 -19.89
CA LYS A 149 5.79 -0.47 -21.00
C LYS A 149 4.65 -1.17 -21.70
N LYS A 150 3.48 -0.52 -21.79
CA LYS A 150 2.42 -0.98 -22.69
C LYS A 150 3.06 -1.07 -24.08
N ARG A 151 3.28 -2.29 -24.55
CA ARG A 151 3.48 -2.50 -26.00
C ARG A 151 2.17 -2.15 -26.65
N LYS A 152 2.25 -1.18 -27.58
CA LYS A 152 1.16 -0.84 -28.51
C LYS A 152 0.84 -2.02 -29.38
#